data_24a60081bf968e70c58d1ad039b59441
#
_entry.id   24a60081bf968e70c58d1ad039b59441
#
_cell.length_a   1.000
_cell.length_b   1.000
_cell.length_c   1.000
_cell.angle_alpha   90.00
_cell.angle_beta   90.00
_cell.angle_gamma   90.00
#
_symmetry.space_group_name_H-M   'P 1'
#
loop_
_entity.id
_entity.type
_entity.pdbx_description
1 polymer ?
#
loop_
_entity_poly.entity_id
_entity_poly.type
_entity_poly.pdbx_seq_one_letter_code
_entity_poly.pdbx_strand_id
1 'polypeptide(L)'
;MVTGFPSPAQGYEQNRIDFNQFLYKHPSATVVMQIDSSRYNHMCIFNGDYIIIDRSKKVKPNSLVVYESEGQFVIGRVFDSKGETFITGVITHVLHTVKES
;
A
#
# COMPACT_ATOMS: atom_id res chain seq x y z
N MET A 1 13.29 14.54 -11.83
CA MET A 1 13.23 14.21 -13.20
C MET A 1 14.32 13.24 -13.60
N VAL A 2 14.01 12.42 -14.44
CA VAL A 2 14.96 11.46 -14.86
C VAL A 2 15.78 12.01 -15.95
N THR A 3 17.00 12.12 -15.67
CA THR A 3 17.85 12.51 -16.69
C THR A 3 18.38 11.33 -17.34
N GLY A 4 18.43 11.35 -18.47
CA GLY A 4 19.24 10.61 -19.19
C GLY A 4 19.41 9.21 -18.86
N PHE A 5 18.82 8.43 -19.55
CA PHE A 5 19.16 7.05 -19.54
C PHE A 5 20.39 6.93 -20.40
N PRO A 6 21.53 6.78 -19.81
CA PRO A 6 22.76 6.80 -20.57
C PRO A 6 22.78 5.73 -21.62
N SER A 7 22.36 4.58 -21.25
CA SER A 7 22.23 3.49 -22.19
C SER A 7 20.96 2.77 -21.81
N PRO A 8 19.90 2.94 -22.56
CA PRO A 8 18.62 2.38 -22.15
C PRO A 8 18.66 0.91 -21.83
N ALA A 9 19.35 0.15 -22.65
CA ALA A 9 19.38 -1.29 -22.41
C ALA A 9 20.09 -1.64 -21.14
N GLN A 10 21.25 -1.08 -20.91
CA GLN A 10 22.01 -1.39 -19.70
C GLN A 10 21.32 -0.86 -18.45
N GLY A 11 20.83 0.35 -18.51
CA GLY A 11 20.17 0.94 -17.35
C GLY A 11 18.96 0.18 -16.93
N TYR A 12 18.15 -0.20 -17.86
CA TYR A 12 16.93 -0.92 -17.57
C TYR A 12 17.20 -2.30 -17.02
N GLU A 13 18.14 -3.00 -17.59
CA GLU A 13 18.40 -4.36 -17.14
C GLU A 13 18.90 -4.40 -15.71
N GLN A 14 19.73 -3.44 -15.33
CA GLN A 14 20.29 -3.41 -13.99
C GLN A 14 19.32 -2.90 -12.94
N ASN A 15 18.40 -2.02 -13.35
CA ASN A 15 17.48 -1.37 -12.41
C ASN A 15 16.05 -1.88 -12.53
N ARG A 16 15.88 -2.97 -13.22
CA ARG A 16 14.55 -3.52 -13.40
C ARG A 16 14.01 -4.05 -12.09
N ILE A 17 12.79 -3.63 -11.77
CA ILE A 17 12.13 -4.07 -10.56
C ILE A 17 11.11 -5.13 -10.92
N ASP A 18 11.20 -6.27 -10.27
CA ASP A 18 10.16 -7.29 -10.36
C ASP A 18 9.09 -6.92 -9.35
N PHE A 19 7.96 -6.45 -9.82
CA PHE A 19 6.88 -6.03 -8.95
C PHE A 19 6.35 -7.16 -8.09
N ASN A 20 6.37 -8.37 -8.56
CA ASN A 20 5.95 -9.50 -7.74
C ASN A 20 6.84 -9.65 -6.51
N GLN A 21 8.14 -9.56 -6.69
CA GLN A 21 9.06 -9.63 -5.56
C GLN A 21 9.03 -8.38 -4.71
N PHE A 22 8.84 -7.23 -5.34
CA PHE A 22 8.84 -5.97 -4.64
C PHE A 22 7.59 -5.79 -3.78
N LEU A 23 6.42 -6.10 -4.32
CA LEU A 23 5.14 -5.86 -3.65
C LEU A 23 4.63 -7.08 -2.89
N TYR A 24 4.95 -8.28 -3.35
CA TYR A 24 4.42 -9.50 -2.77
C TYR A 24 5.51 -10.33 -2.13
N LYS A 25 6.13 -9.76 -1.09
CA LYS A 25 7.17 -10.50 -0.36
C LYS A 25 6.63 -11.74 0.32
N HIS A 26 5.36 -11.72 0.68
CA HIS A 26 4.67 -12.84 1.30
C HIS A 26 3.38 -13.11 0.53
N PRO A 27 3.47 -13.76 -0.65
CA PRO A 27 2.31 -13.84 -1.55
C PRO A 27 1.06 -14.43 -0.93
N SER A 28 1.21 -15.45 -0.09
CA SER A 28 0.05 -16.09 0.52
C SER A 28 -0.65 -15.22 1.56
N ALA A 29 0.00 -14.16 2.02
CA ALA A 29 -0.54 -13.25 3.02
C ALA A 29 -0.84 -11.87 2.47
N THR A 30 -0.65 -11.66 1.17
CA THR A 30 -0.80 -10.33 0.55
C THR A 30 -2.18 -10.20 -0.07
N VAL A 31 -2.82 -9.08 0.23
CA VAL A 31 -4.12 -8.72 -0.31
C VAL A 31 -4.02 -7.36 -0.97
N VAL A 32 -4.70 -7.19 -2.10
CA VAL A 32 -4.80 -5.89 -2.78
C VAL A 32 -6.23 -5.41 -2.66
N MET A 33 -6.40 -4.18 -2.21
CA MET A 33 -7.73 -3.57 -2.12
C MET A 33 -7.73 -2.25 -2.87
N GLN A 34 -8.83 -1.95 -3.54
CA GLN A 34 -9.01 -0.65 -4.17
C GLN A 34 -9.76 0.27 -3.23
N ILE A 35 -9.32 1.51 -3.16
CA ILE A 35 -9.95 2.52 -2.31
C ILE A 35 -11.13 3.13 -3.05
N ASP A 36 -12.27 3.14 -2.39
CA ASP A 36 -13.50 3.72 -2.93
C ASP A 36 -14.01 4.78 -1.96
N SER A 37 -13.16 5.76 -1.68
CA SER A 37 -13.49 6.81 -0.73
C SER A 37 -12.48 7.94 -0.84
N SER A 38 -12.90 9.16 -0.55
CA SER A 38 -12.00 10.29 -0.47
C SER A 38 -11.61 10.64 0.96
N ARG A 39 -12.04 9.87 1.94
CA ARG A 39 -11.81 10.21 3.34
C ARG A 39 -10.36 10.09 3.78
N TYR A 40 -9.51 9.49 2.96
CA TYR A 40 -8.10 9.29 3.28
C TYR A 40 -7.17 10.19 2.48
N ASN A 41 -7.71 11.22 1.83
CA ASN A 41 -6.90 12.14 1.02
C ASN A 41 -5.79 12.79 1.85
N HIS A 42 -6.04 13.05 3.11
CA HIS A 42 -5.05 13.65 4.00
C HIS A 42 -3.85 12.71 4.27
N MET A 43 -3.99 11.44 3.97
CA MET A 43 -2.91 10.47 4.07
C MET A 43 -2.27 10.17 2.72
N CYS A 44 -2.61 10.94 1.70
CA CYS A 44 -2.17 10.71 0.33
C CYS A 44 -2.65 9.38 -0.23
N ILE A 45 -3.81 8.94 0.23
CA ILE A 45 -4.50 7.77 -0.30
C ILE A 45 -5.80 8.27 -0.90
N PHE A 46 -5.92 8.14 -2.22
CA PHE A 46 -7.00 8.78 -2.96
C PHE A 46 -7.99 7.76 -3.50
N ASN A 47 -9.19 8.24 -3.78
CA ASN A 47 -10.20 7.40 -4.40
C ASN A 47 -9.66 6.78 -5.69
N GLY A 48 -9.82 5.48 -5.83
CA GLY A 48 -9.31 4.74 -6.98
C GLY A 48 -7.92 4.15 -6.78
N ASP A 49 -7.20 4.56 -5.75
CA ASP A 49 -5.89 3.99 -5.45
C ASP A 49 -6.02 2.53 -5.04
N TYR A 50 -4.93 1.79 -5.22
CA TYR A 50 -4.82 0.41 -4.73
C TYR A 50 -3.87 0.37 -3.56
N ILE A 51 -4.23 -0.37 -2.54
CA ILE A 51 -3.35 -0.57 -1.39
C ILE A 51 -2.92 -2.03 -1.33
N ILE A 52 -1.66 -2.24 -1.02
CA ILE A 52 -1.07 -3.56 -0.84
C ILE A 52 -1.01 -3.83 0.65
N ILE A 53 -1.63 -4.89 1.09
CA ILE A 53 -1.77 -5.24 2.50
C ILE A 53 -1.06 -6.56 2.76
N ASP A 54 -0.13 -6.57 3.70
CA ASP A 54 0.56 -7.79 4.12
C ASP A 54 0.02 -8.19 5.49
N ARG A 55 -0.67 -9.31 5.53
CA ARG A 55 -1.28 -9.81 6.76
C ARG A 55 -0.30 -10.55 7.65
N SER A 56 0.86 -10.89 7.12
CA SER A 56 1.89 -11.58 7.90
C SER A 56 2.89 -10.63 8.54
N LYS A 57 2.87 -9.36 8.15
CA LYS A 57 3.84 -8.41 8.65
C LYS A 57 3.54 -8.05 10.10
N LYS A 58 4.60 -7.96 10.90
CA LYS A 58 4.46 -7.59 12.31
C LYS A 58 3.95 -6.16 12.43
N VAL A 59 2.92 -5.99 13.23
CA VAL A 59 2.32 -4.69 13.49
C VAL A 59 3.13 -3.93 14.52
N LYS A 60 3.46 -2.69 14.21
CA LYS A 60 4.19 -1.80 15.12
C LYS A 60 3.27 -0.64 15.50
N PRO A 61 3.58 0.09 16.58
CA PRO A 61 2.69 1.17 17.04
C PRO A 61 2.36 2.23 15.99
N ASN A 62 3.30 2.52 15.10
CA ASN A 62 3.08 3.52 14.05
C ASN A 62 2.78 2.91 12.68
N SER A 63 2.49 1.63 12.62
CA SER A 63 2.14 0.99 11.35
C SER A 63 0.85 1.58 10.79
N LEU A 64 0.82 1.72 9.47
CA LEU A 64 -0.41 2.05 8.77
C LEU A 64 -1.12 0.74 8.46
N VAL A 65 -2.34 0.61 8.93
CA VAL A 65 -3.05 -0.67 8.89
C VAL A 65 -4.46 -0.50 8.36
N VAL A 66 -5.02 -1.62 7.91
CA VAL A 66 -6.45 -1.73 7.68
C VAL A 66 -7.02 -2.47 8.87
N TYR A 67 -8.05 -1.92 9.47
CA TYR A 67 -8.71 -2.55 10.59
C TYR A 67 -10.23 -2.47 10.43
N GLU A 68 -10.93 -3.32 11.15
CA GLU A 68 -12.38 -3.29 11.15
C GLU A 68 -12.88 -2.47 12.34
N SER A 69 -13.83 -1.61 12.07
CA SER A 69 -14.49 -0.81 13.07
C SER A 69 -15.97 -0.73 12.72
N GLU A 70 -16.80 -1.19 13.59
CA GLU A 70 -18.26 -1.17 13.39
C GLU A 70 -18.69 -1.82 12.07
N GLY A 71 -18.04 -2.93 11.74
CA GLY A 71 -18.38 -3.68 10.54
C GLY A 71 -17.82 -3.11 9.25
N GLN A 72 -16.98 -2.10 9.32
CA GLN A 72 -16.40 -1.47 8.15
C GLN A 72 -14.88 -1.52 8.21
N PHE A 73 -14.24 -1.54 7.04
CA PHE A 73 -12.80 -1.44 6.96
C PHE A 73 -12.39 0.03 7.01
N VAL A 74 -11.40 0.30 7.84
CA VAL A 74 -10.89 1.66 8.04
C VAL A 74 -9.37 1.62 7.94
N ILE A 75 -8.80 2.67 7.38
CA ILE A 75 -7.35 2.83 7.28
C ILE A 75 -6.90 3.83 8.34
N GLY A 76 -5.85 3.48 9.05
CA GLY A 76 -5.28 4.40 10.04
C GLY A 76 -4.01 3.87 10.64
N ARG A 77 -3.41 4.67 11.50
CA ARG A 77 -2.25 4.22 12.27
C ARG A 77 -2.72 3.36 13.44
N VAL A 78 -1.86 2.46 13.86
CA VAL A 78 -2.23 1.55 14.95
C VAL A 78 -2.62 2.31 16.21
N PHE A 79 -1.91 3.37 16.53
CA PHE A 79 -2.22 4.13 17.74
C PHE A 79 -3.57 4.87 17.66
N ASP A 80 -4.14 5.02 16.49
CA ASP A 80 -5.46 5.60 16.32
C ASP A 80 -6.56 4.57 16.51
N SER A 81 -6.24 3.31 16.40
CA SER A 81 -7.20 2.24 16.63
C SER A 81 -7.34 2.04 18.13
N LYS A 82 -8.54 1.89 18.60
CA LYS A 82 -8.78 1.64 20.02
C LYS A 82 -8.79 0.16 20.23
N GLY A 83 -8.20 -0.26 21.32
CA GLY A 83 -7.78 -1.61 21.62
C GLY A 83 -8.65 -2.79 21.23
N GLU A 84 -9.89 -2.60 20.87
CA GLU A 84 -10.78 -3.68 20.47
C GLU A 84 -10.87 -3.86 18.97
N THR A 85 -10.04 -3.16 18.23
CA THR A 85 -10.11 -3.15 16.77
C THR A 85 -9.37 -4.35 16.20
N PHE A 86 -9.98 -4.97 15.23
CA PHE A 86 -9.41 -6.12 14.56
C PHE A 86 -8.55 -5.66 13.39
N ILE A 87 -7.26 -5.87 13.49
CA ILE A 87 -6.34 -5.43 12.43
C ILE A 87 -6.29 -6.50 11.35
N THR A 88 -6.63 -6.13 10.12
CA THR A 88 -6.59 -7.02 8.98
C THR A 88 -5.17 -7.22 8.49
N GLY A 89 -4.39 -6.17 8.40
CA GLY A 89 -3.00 -6.26 7.98
C GLY A 89 -2.34 -4.90 7.87
N VAL A 90 -1.06 -4.93 7.53
CA VAL A 90 -0.24 -3.72 7.42
C VAL A 90 -0.20 -3.28 5.97
N ILE A 91 -0.45 -2.00 5.72
CA ILE A 91 -0.33 -1.44 4.38
C ILE A 91 1.14 -1.20 4.10
N THR A 92 1.65 -1.83 3.06
CA THR A 92 3.05 -1.71 2.68
C THR A 92 3.25 -0.74 1.52
N HIS A 93 2.29 -0.62 0.65
CA HIS A 93 2.39 0.22 -0.55
C HIS A 93 1.04 0.78 -0.94
N VAL A 94 1.07 1.94 -1.58
CA VAL A 94 -0.10 2.54 -2.21
C VAL A 94 0.26 2.76 -3.67
N LEU A 95 -0.60 2.30 -4.57
CA LEU A 95 -0.42 2.48 -6.01
C LEU A 95 -1.45 3.46 -6.51
N HIS A 96 -0.98 4.53 -7.10
CA HIS A 96 -1.83 5.57 -7.65
C HIS A 96 -1.82 5.49 -9.17
N THR A 97 -3.00 5.41 -9.76
CA THR A 97 -3.12 5.43 -11.22
C THR A 97 -3.17 6.86 -11.70
N VAL A 98 -2.29 7.19 -12.62
CA VAL A 98 -2.25 8.52 -13.20
C VAL A 98 -3.49 8.70 -14.07
N LYS A 99 -4.22 9.77 -13.82
CA LYS A 99 -5.39 10.07 -14.64
C LYS A 99 -4.96 10.52 -16.02
N GLU A 100 -5.65 10.00 -17.01
CA GLU A 100 -5.52 10.52 -18.35
C GLU A 100 -6.31 11.81 -18.47
N SER A 101 -5.73 12.79 -19.06
CA SER A 101 -6.37 14.08 -19.26
C SER A 101 -7.25 14.10 -20.51
#